data_c8be70312b5359a6315e6f459f2a27d1
#
_entry.id   c8be70312b5359a6315e6f459f2a27d1
#
_cell.length_a   1.000
_cell.length_b   1.000
_cell.length_c   1.000
_cell.angle_alpha   90.00
_cell.angle_beta   90.00
_cell.angle_gamma   90.00
#
_symmetry.space_group_name_H-M   'P 1'
#
loop_
_entity.id
_entity.type
_entity.pdbx_description
1 polymer ?
#
loop_
_entity_poly.entity_id
_entity_poly.type
_entity_poly.pdbx_seq_one_letter_code
_entity_poly.pdbx_strand_id
1 'polypeptide(L)'
;MKIQEKKKVHIRWMLVCYDILIYLLSAILLLRLYGGNDKLSYTGILQQMCISMVCIFGIRLLGNIYGQVWRYGGIQCYMRLIFADGIACVLYMIIEFLLPVESITFARMLSLVSVDLLGALTIRMLYRYAYKCGNSNDIQGRFWAVLLKIFSGIDAGREKEIQKIKIAIIGAGRVGVGLAEELLNNEQASYVPRCFIDIN
;
A
#
# COMPACT_ATOMS: atom_id res chain seq x y z
N MET A 1 -3.82 9.72 -23.03
CA MET A 1 -3.35 8.39 -22.62
C MET A 1 -1.95 8.40 -22.02
N LYS A 2 -0.90 8.91 -22.64
CA LYS A 2 0.49 8.93 -22.11
C LYS A 2 0.70 9.63 -20.74
N ILE A 3 -0.08 10.63 -20.38
CA ILE A 3 0.05 11.37 -19.10
C ILE A 3 -0.44 10.53 -17.92
N GLN A 4 -1.48 9.73 -18.10
CA GLN A 4 -2.03 8.82 -17.09
C GLN A 4 -1.05 7.66 -16.80
N GLU A 5 -0.40 7.13 -17.82
CA GLU A 5 0.61 6.07 -17.65
C GLU A 5 1.83 6.57 -16.87
N LYS A 6 2.35 7.77 -17.20
CA LYS A 6 3.47 8.37 -16.45
C LYS A 6 3.15 8.59 -14.98
N LYS A 7 1.94 9.07 -14.64
CA LYS A 7 1.51 9.22 -13.24
C LYS A 7 1.42 7.87 -12.51
N LYS A 8 0.93 6.82 -13.18
CA LYS A 8 0.80 5.48 -12.59
C LYS A 8 2.16 4.85 -12.30
N VAL A 9 3.14 5.07 -13.18
CA VAL A 9 4.52 4.61 -12.98
C VAL A 9 5.18 5.36 -11.81
N HIS A 10 5.01 6.66 -11.71
CA HIS A 10 5.60 7.48 -10.66
C HIS A 10 5.11 7.06 -9.25
N ILE A 11 3.82 6.81 -9.08
CA ILE A 11 3.25 6.36 -7.80
C ILE A 11 3.81 4.99 -7.39
N ARG A 12 4.03 4.08 -8.33
CA ARG A 12 4.64 2.77 -8.05
C ARG A 12 6.04 2.90 -7.49
N TRP A 13 6.87 3.72 -8.10
CA TRP A 13 8.24 3.95 -7.64
C TRP A 13 8.30 4.60 -6.27
N MET A 14 7.41 5.54 -5.99
CA MET A 14 7.31 6.15 -4.67
C MET A 14 6.98 5.12 -3.58
N LEU A 15 6.04 4.21 -3.82
CA LEU A 15 5.70 3.16 -2.85
C LEU A 15 6.90 2.24 -2.58
N VAL A 16 7.66 1.89 -3.62
CA VAL A 16 8.90 1.11 -3.45
C VAL A 16 9.92 1.86 -2.59
N CYS A 17 10.12 3.16 -2.85
CA CYS A 17 11.04 3.98 -2.05
C CYS A 17 10.61 4.06 -0.58
N TYR A 18 9.32 4.21 -0.30
CA TYR A 18 8.80 4.20 1.07
C TYR A 18 9.00 2.85 1.75
N ASP A 19 8.73 1.74 1.08
CA ASP A 19 8.95 0.42 1.65
C ASP A 19 10.43 0.18 1.96
N ILE A 20 11.35 0.60 1.07
CA ILE A 20 12.80 0.54 1.34
C ILE A 20 13.18 1.38 2.57
N LEU A 21 12.63 2.58 2.69
CA LEU A 21 12.89 3.46 3.83
C LEU A 21 12.38 2.84 5.14
N ILE A 22 11.17 2.27 5.13
CA ILE A 22 10.60 1.57 6.29
C ILE A 22 11.49 0.39 6.67
N TYR A 23 11.89 -0.42 5.69
CA TYR A 23 12.76 -1.56 5.91
C TYR A 23 14.08 -1.13 6.58
N LEU A 24 14.73 -0.09 6.07
CA LEU A 24 15.96 0.43 6.65
C LEU A 24 15.76 0.93 8.09
N LEU A 25 14.67 1.66 8.35
CA LEU A 25 14.31 2.11 9.69
C LEU A 25 14.07 0.93 10.64
N SER A 26 13.35 -0.10 10.18
CA SER A 26 13.10 -1.33 10.94
C SER A 26 14.40 -2.07 11.27
N ALA A 27 15.30 -2.19 10.30
CA ALA A 27 16.59 -2.80 10.47
C ALA A 27 17.47 -2.04 11.48
N ILE A 28 17.53 -0.71 11.38
CA ILE A 28 18.28 0.14 12.33
C ILE A 28 17.70 0.03 13.74
N LEU A 29 16.36 0.07 13.87
CA LEU A 29 15.67 -0.07 15.15
C LEU A 29 16.02 -1.40 15.81
N LEU A 30 15.98 -2.49 15.06
CA LEU A 30 16.31 -3.82 15.58
C LEU A 30 17.79 -4.00 15.89
N LEU A 31 18.68 -3.38 15.13
CA LEU A 31 20.11 -3.33 15.49
C LEU A 31 20.33 -2.65 16.84
N ARG A 32 19.57 -1.61 17.16
CA ARG A 32 19.63 -0.93 18.47
C ARG A 32 19.07 -1.79 19.59
N LEU A 33 17.97 -2.52 19.34
CA LEU A 33 17.31 -3.33 20.36
C LEU A 33 18.07 -4.63 20.67
N TYR A 34 18.63 -5.29 19.67
CA TYR A 34 19.29 -6.59 19.80
C TYR A 34 20.83 -6.51 19.77
N GLY A 35 21.40 -5.36 19.45
CA GLY A 35 22.85 -5.18 19.26
C GLY A 35 23.73 -5.40 20.50
N GLY A 36 23.11 -5.57 21.68
CA GLY A 36 23.84 -5.92 22.91
C GLY A 36 23.98 -7.42 23.16
N ASN A 37 23.16 -8.26 22.53
CA ASN A 37 23.06 -9.69 22.81
C ASN A 37 23.66 -10.59 21.72
N ASP A 38 23.79 -10.06 20.50
CA ASP A 38 24.30 -10.86 19.37
C ASP A 38 25.77 -10.57 19.12
N LYS A 39 26.58 -11.62 19.15
CA LYS A 39 28.01 -11.58 18.76
C LYS A 39 28.18 -11.58 17.22
N LEU A 40 27.20 -11.05 16.46
CA LEU A 40 27.30 -11.01 15.02
C LEU A 40 28.42 -10.06 14.57
N SER A 41 29.20 -10.53 13.60
CA SER A 41 30.14 -9.68 12.86
C SER A 41 29.40 -8.64 12.04
N TYR A 42 30.00 -7.46 11.80
CA TYR A 42 29.42 -6.44 10.91
C TYR A 42 29.10 -7.00 9.51
N THR A 43 29.93 -7.91 9.02
CA THR A 43 29.71 -8.62 7.74
C THR A 43 28.49 -9.52 7.79
N GLY A 44 28.28 -10.25 8.89
CA GLY A 44 27.10 -11.09 9.09
C GLY A 44 25.81 -10.26 9.12
N ILE A 45 25.81 -9.12 9.82
CA ILE A 45 24.67 -8.21 9.87
C ILE A 45 24.32 -7.70 8.45
N LEU A 46 25.30 -7.24 7.69
CA LEU A 46 25.09 -6.74 6.33
C LEU A 46 24.56 -7.83 5.40
N GLN A 47 25.11 -9.03 5.50
CA GLN A 47 24.69 -10.18 4.71
C GLN A 47 23.23 -10.56 5.00
N GLN A 48 22.84 -10.57 6.26
CA GLN A 48 21.47 -10.84 6.69
C GLN A 48 20.48 -9.75 6.22
N MET A 49 20.89 -8.49 6.28
CA MET A 49 20.07 -7.39 5.73
C MET A 49 19.88 -7.54 4.22
N CYS A 50 20.91 -7.91 3.47
CA CYS A 50 20.78 -8.14 2.03
C CYS A 50 19.85 -9.33 1.72
N ILE A 51 20.00 -10.45 2.41
CA ILE A 51 19.16 -11.64 2.20
C ILE A 51 17.69 -11.32 2.51
N SER A 52 17.40 -10.74 3.67
CA SER A 52 16.02 -10.42 4.07
C SER A 52 15.40 -9.37 3.14
N MET A 53 16.16 -8.36 2.71
CA MET A 53 15.72 -7.37 1.73
C MET A 53 15.33 -8.03 0.41
N VAL A 54 16.17 -8.91 -0.13
CA VAL A 54 15.89 -9.62 -1.38
C VAL A 54 14.65 -10.50 -1.25
N CYS A 55 14.48 -11.21 -0.13
CA CYS A 55 13.30 -12.04 0.11
C CYS A 55 12.02 -11.21 0.16
N ILE A 56 11.97 -10.15 0.97
CA ILE A 56 10.78 -9.31 1.16
C ILE A 56 10.41 -8.60 -0.16
N PHE A 57 11.35 -7.88 -0.76
CA PHE A 57 11.07 -7.13 -1.99
C PHE A 57 10.87 -8.04 -3.19
N GLY A 58 11.58 -9.16 -3.28
CA GLY A 58 11.40 -10.16 -4.33
C GLY A 58 9.98 -10.73 -4.34
N ILE A 59 9.47 -11.17 -3.20
CA ILE A 59 8.10 -11.69 -3.09
C ILE A 59 7.05 -10.59 -3.32
N ARG A 60 7.26 -9.37 -2.81
CA ARG A 60 6.36 -8.24 -3.08
C ARG A 60 6.29 -7.88 -4.57
N LEU A 61 7.40 -7.96 -5.29
CA LEU A 61 7.45 -7.73 -6.74
C LEU A 61 6.76 -8.87 -7.51
N LEU A 62 7.06 -10.13 -7.18
CA LEU A 62 6.42 -11.30 -7.79
C LEU A 62 4.91 -11.32 -7.55
N GLY A 63 4.47 -10.96 -6.34
CA GLY A 63 3.06 -10.83 -5.98
C GLY A 63 2.35 -9.64 -6.61
N ASN A 64 3.06 -8.83 -7.43
CA ASN A 64 2.54 -7.60 -8.06
C ASN A 64 1.87 -6.64 -7.06
N ILE A 65 2.41 -6.55 -5.84
CA ILE A 65 1.89 -5.71 -4.75
C ILE A 65 1.94 -4.23 -5.17
N TYR A 66 3.00 -3.82 -5.85
CA TYR A 66 3.19 -2.43 -6.32
C TYR A 66 2.35 -2.09 -7.57
N GLY A 67 1.77 -3.10 -8.23
CA GLY A 67 0.84 -2.91 -9.35
C GLY A 67 -0.57 -2.52 -8.91
N GLN A 68 -0.89 -2.70 -7.65
CA GLN A 68 -2.23 -2.44 -7.11
C GLN A 68 -2.49 -0.94 -6.92
N VAL A 69 -3.75 -0.56 -7.12
CA VAL A 69 -4.19 0.83 -6.86
C VAL A 69 -4.65 0.94 -5.40
N TRP A 70 -3.72 1.28 -4.51
CA TRP A 70 -3.96 1.37 -3.06
C TRP A 70 -5.00 2.42 -2.68
N ARG A 71 -5.22 3.42 -3.53
CA ARG A 71 -6.25 4.47 -3.36
C ARG A 71 -7.65 3.91 -3.15
N TYR A 72 -7.99 2.83 -3.87
CA TYR A 72 -9.29 2.17 -3.83
C TYR A 72 -9.21 0.74 -3.27
N GLY A 73 -8.05 0.37 -2.73
CA GLY A 73 -7.78 -0.98 -2.27
C GLY A 73 -8.73 -1.42 -1.16
N GLY A 74 -9.48 -2.49 -1.41
CA GLY A 74 -10.26 -3.17 -0.40
C GLY A 74 -9.38 -3.99 0.54
N ILE A 75 -10.01 -4.67 1.50
CA ILE A 75 -9.33 -5.57 2.46
C ILE A 75 -8.45 -6.63 1.77
N GLN A 76 -8.86 -7.08 0.58
CA GLN A 76 -8.11 -8.07 -0.20
C GLN A 76 -6.69 -7.61 -0.57
N CYS A 77 -6.48 -6.29 -0.80
CA CYS A 77 -5.14 -5.76 -1.11
C CYS A 77 -4.21 -5.86 0.11
N TYR A 78 -4.73 -5.59 1.31
CA TYR A 78 -3.98 -5.71 2.55
C TYR A 78 -3.67 -7.17 2.88
N MET A 79 -4.65 -8.07 2.72
CA MET A 79 -4.43 -9.51 2.91
C MET A 79 -3.36 -10.05 1.97
N ARG A 80 -3.34 -9.61 0.70
CA ARG A 80 -2.31 -10.01 -0.26
C ARG A 80 -0.91 -9.58 0.18
N LEU A 81 -0.77 -8.39 0.75
CA LEU A 81 0.52 -7.92 1.32
C LEU A 81 0.94 -8.79 2.50
N ILE A 82 0.03 -9.07 3.43
CA ILE A 82 0.30 -9.93 4.61
C ILE A 82 0.74 -11.32 4.17
N PHE A 83 0.05 -11.93 3.21
CA PHE A 83 0.44 -13.23 2.67
C PHE A 83 1.81 -13.20 1.96
N ALA A 84 2.08 -12.15 1.19
CA ALA A 84 3.38 -11.98 0.53
C ALA A 84 4.53 -11.90 1.56
N ASP A 85 4.38 -11.12 2.61
CA ASP A 85 5.38 -10.98 3.65
C ASP A 85 5.50 -12.27 4.51
N GLY A 86 4.40 -13.00 4.72
CA GLY A 86 4.43 -14.33 5.33
C GLY A 86 5.26 -15.33 4.51
N ILE A 87 5.05 -15.37 3.18
CA ILE A 87 5.83 -16.22 2.27
C ILE A 87 7.31 -15.77 2.27
N ALA A 88 7.58 -14.46 2.26
CA ALA A 88 8.94 -13.93 2.32
C ALA A 88 9.66 -14.34 3.61
N CYS A 89 8.95 -14.35 4.75
CA CYS A 89 9.47 -14.81 6.02
C CYS A 89 9.88 -16.29 5.97
N VAL A 90 8.99 -17.14 5.45
CA VAL A 90 9.29 -18.59 5.30
C VAL A 90 10.46 -18.80 4.34
N LEU A 91 10.51 -18.10 3.22
CA LEU A 91 11.61 -18.18 2.27
C LEU A 91 12.94 -17.76 2.91
N TYR A 92 12.92 -16.68 3.68
CA TYR A 92 14.10 -16.20 4.42
C TYR A 92 14.60 -17.26 5.41
N MET A 93 13.70 -17.92 6.17
CA MET A 93 14.06 -19.02 7.06
C MET A 93 14.72 -20.19 6.31
N ILE A 94 14.18 -20.57 5.17
CA ILE A 94 14.75 -21.66 4.35
C ILE A 94 16.15 -21.29 3.87
N ILE A 95 16.33 -20.06 3.39
CA ILE A 95 17.64 -19.60 2.89
C ILE A 95 18.67 -19.57 4.02
N GLU A 96 18.29 -19.11 5.22
CA GLU A 96 19.16 -19.08 6.40
C GLU A 96 19.58 -20.50 6.82
N PHE A 97 18.66 -21.47 6.73
CA PHE A 97 18.97 -22.87 7.03
C PHE A 97 19.90 -23.52 5.99
N LEU A 98 19.79 -23.13 4.72
CA LEU A 98 20.58 -23.72 3.62
C LEU A 98 21.97 -23.09 3.45
N LEU A 99 22.12 -21.81 3.81
CA LEU A 99 23.38 -21.09 3.66
C LEU A 99 24.17 -21.14 4.98
N PRO A 100 25.51 -21.34 4.91
CA PRO A 100 26.38 -21.25 6.09
C PRO A 100 26.62 -19.80 6.48
N VAL A 101 25.56 -19.13 6.89
CA VAL A 101 25.58 -17.74 7.35
C VAL A 101 25.54 -17.72 8.87
N GLU A 102 26.11 -16.67 9.49
CA GLU A 102 25.96 -16.47 10.93
C GLU A 102 24.46 -16.43 11.27
N SER A 103 23.99 -17.43 12.05
CA SER A 103 22.58 -17.58 12.37
C SER A 103 22.07 -16.46 13.27
N ILE A 104 20.96 -15.90 12.90
CA ILE A 104 20.25 -14.90 13.72
C ILE A 104 19.21 -15.62 14.58
N THR A 105 18.92 -15.05 15.73
CA THR A 105 17.83 -15.51 16.58
C THR A 105 16.49 -15.41 15.81
N PHE A 106 15.72 -16.50 15.79
CA PHE A 106 14.39 -16.55 15.15
C PHE A 106 13.49 -15.36 15.55
N ALA A 107 13.54 -14.96 16.83
CA ALA A 107 12.80 -13.81 17.33
C ALA A 107 13.17 -12.50 16.62
N ARG A 108 14.45 -12.29 16.32
CA ARG A 108 14.93 -11.09 15.60
C ARG A 108 14.44 -11.08 14.15
N MET A 109 14.49 -12.22 13.49
CA MET A 109 14.01 -12.38 12.12
C MET A 109 12.51 -12.10 12.03
N LEU A 110 11.72 -12.71 12.91
CA LEU A 110 10.27 -12.49 12.99
C LEU A 110 9.94 -11.03 13.32
N SER A 111 10.71 -10.41 14.22
CA SER A 111 10.55 -9.00 14.58
C SER A 111 10.81 -8.08 13.39
N LEU A 112 11.84 -8.36 12.57
CA LEU A 112 12.15 -7.56 11.37
C LEU A 112 10.99 -7.56 10.40
N VAL A 113 10.49 -8.75 10.03
CA VAL A 113 9.39 -8.89 9.09
C VAL A 113 8.10 -8.26 9.65
N SER A 114 7.83 -8.43 10.95
CA SER A 114 6.63 -7.87 11.58
C SER A 114 6.66 -6.34 11.63
N VAL A 115 7.79 -5.73 12.01
CA VAL A 115 7.93 -4.27 12.07
C VAL A 115 7.87 -3.66 10.67
N ASP A 116 8.52 -4.27 9.68
CA ASP A 116 8.45 -3.84 8.28
C ASP A 116 7.02 -3.94 7.72
N LEU A 117 6.33 -5.06 7.95
CA LEU A 117 4.93 -5.24 7.55
C LEU A 117 4.01 -4.19 8.18
N LEU A 118 4.12 -3.96 9.50
CA LEU A 118 3.33 -2.95 10.20
C LEU A 118 3.58 -1.55 9.64
N GLY A 119 4.83 -1.20 9.40
CA GLY A 119 5.22 0.07 8.78
C GLY A 119 4.64 0.22 7.38
N ALA A 120 4.76 -0.82 6.55
CA ALA A 120 4.22 -0.85 5.21
C ALA A 120 2.69 -0.73 5.17
N LEU A 121 1.98 -1.41 6.07
CA LEU A 121 0.52 -1.30 6.22
C LEU A 121 0.12 0.11 6.67
N THR A 122 0.82 0.66 7.67
CA THR A 122 0.53 1.99 8.22
C THR A 122 0.63 3.06 7.13
N ILE A 123 1.69 3.07 6.33
CA ILE A 123 1.83 4.05 5.24
C ILE A 123 0.72 3.91 4.20
N ARG A 124 0.34 2.69 3.83
CA ARG A 124 -0.74 2.46 2.87
C ARG A 124 -2.10 2.90 3.41
N MET A 125 -2.36 2.67 4.70
CA MET A 125 -3.57 3.16 5.38
C MET A 125 -3.60 4.68 5.49
N LEU A 126 -2.47 5.30 5.87
CA LEU A 126 -2.34 6.75 5.93
C LEU A 126 -2.54 7.40 4.56
N TYR A 127 -1.97 6.83 3.51
CA TYR A 127 -2.17 7.31 2.14
C TYR A 127 -3.65 7.26 1.73
N ARG A 128 -4.34 6.16 2.03
CA ARG A 128 -5.78 6.02 1.76
C ARG A 128 -6.61 7.03 2.57
N TYR A 129 -6.30 7.17 3.85
CA TYR A 129 -6.97 8.12 4.74
C TYR A 129 -6.76 9.57 4.30
N ALA A 130 -5.50 9.93 4.01
CA ALA A 130 -5.15 11.25 3.51
C ALA A 130 -5.89 11.59 2.20
N TYR A 131 -6.01 10.60 1.31
CA TYR A 131 -6.74 10.78 0.07
C TYR A 131 -8.24 11.00 0.30
N LYS A 132 -8.85 10.24 1.23
CA LYS A 132 -10.26 10.41 1.59
C LYS A 132 -10.52 11.78 2.26
N CYS A 133 -9.66 12.19 3.20
CA CYS A 133 -9.80 13.45 3.92
C CYS A 133 -9.39 14.67 3.08
N GLY A 134 -8.41 14.54 2.18
CA GLY A 134 -7.92 15.64 1.34
C GLY A 134 -8.94 16.18 0.34
N ASN A 135 -10.05 15.45 0.14
CA ASN A 135 -11.17 15.85 -0.69
C ASN A 135 -12.26 16.62 0.10
N SER A 136 -12.13 16.76 1.42
CA SER A 136 -13.05 17.56 2.23
C SER A 136 -12.62 19.04 2.25
N ASN A 137 -13.60 19.97 2.22
CA ASN A 137 -13.34 21.42 2.26
C ASN A 137 -12.94 21.95 3.63
N ASP A 138 -12.72 21.08 4.62
CA ASP A 138 -12.36 21.40 5.98
C ASP A 138 -10.89 21.78 6.13
N ILE A 139 -10.52 22.44 7.22
CA ILE A 139 -9.12 22.80 7.56
C ILE A 139 -8.25 21.53 7.60
N GLN A 140 -8.78 20.42 8.13
CA GLN A 140 -8.13 19.12 8.12
C GLN A 140 -7.91 18.59 6.70
N GLY A 141 -8.88 18.77 5.81
CA GLY A 141 -8.77 18.38 4.41
C GLY A 141 -7.65 19.13 3.69
N ARG A 142 -7.48 20.43 3.95
CA ARG A 142 -6.38 21.22 3.37
C ARG A 142 -5.00 20.73 3.84
N PHE A 143 -4.86 20.38 5.11
CA PHE A 143 -3.62 19.83 5.65
C PHE A 143 -3.26 18.50 4.95
N TRP A 144 -4.22 17.58 4.84
CA TRP A 144 -4.02 16.30 4.16
C TRP A 144 -3.78 16.46 2.66
N ALA A 145 -4.42 17.42 2.00
CA ALA A 145 -4.18 17.74 0.59
C ALA A 145 -2.76 18.25 0.35
N VAL A 146 -2.24 19.12 1.23
CA VAL A 146 -0.85 19.60 1.16
C VAL A 146 0.14 18.46 1.40
N LEU A 147 -0.10 17.61 2.41
CA LEU A 147 0.70 16.41 2.66
C LEU A 147 0.72 15.48 1.44
N LEU A 148 -0.43 15.18 0.85
CA LEU A 148 -0.52 14.37 -0.36
C LEU A 148 0.24 15.00 -1.52
N LYS A 149 0.17 16.32 -1.68
CA LYS A 149 0.90 17.03 -2.73
C LYS A 149 2.42 16.91 -2.56
N ILE A 150 2.89 17.04 -1.31
CA ILE A 150 4.33 16.93 -0.99
C ILE A 150 4.80 15.47 -1.18
N PHE A 151 4.06 14.50 -0.66
CA PHE A 151 4.49 13.10 -0.64
C PHE A 151 4.17 12.32 -1.91
N SER A 152 3.13 12.66 -2.66
CA SER A 152 2.73 11.90 -3.85
C SER A 152 2.71 12.72 -5.15
N GLY A 153 2.97 14.02 -5.08
CA GLY A 153 2.85 14.91 -6.25
C GLY A 153 1.43 14.99 -6.82
N ILE A 154 0.43 14.49 -6.09
CA ILE A 154 -0.97 14.48 -6.52
C ILE A 154 -1.65 15.70 -5.92
N ASP A 155 -2.15 16.61 -6.78
CA ASP A 155 -3.05 17.66 -6.37
C ASP A 155 -4.43 17.05 -6.06
N ALA A 156 -4.67 16.71 -4.78
CA ALA A 156 -5.96 16.19 -4.32
C ALA A 156 -7.10 17.23 -4.48
N GLY A 157 -6.75 18.53 -4.53
CA GLY A 157 -7.71 19.64 -4.69
C GLY A 157 -8.03 20.02 -6.14
N ARG A 158 -7.46 19.33 -7.13
CA ARG A 158 -7.66 19.60 -8.56
C ARG A 158 -8.18 18.40 -9.34
N GLU A 159 -8.99 17.54 -8.73
CA GLU A 159 -9.97 16.84 -9.56
C GLU A 159 -10.96 17.92 -9.97
N LYS A 160 -10.81 18.41 -11.22
CA LYS A 160 -11.82 19.21 -11.93
C LYS A 160 -13.19 18.73 -11.47
N GLU A 161 -14.08 19.65 -11.17
CA GLU A 161 -15.51 19.39 -11.17
C GLU A 161 -15.81 18.44 -12.33
N ILE A 162 -15.83 17.17 -12.01
CA ILE A 162 -16.13 16.14 -13.02
C ILE A 162 -17.58 16.44 -13.34
N GLN A 163 -17.81 16.96 -14.52
CA GLN A 163 -19.15 17.20 -15.01
C GLN A 163 -19.86 15.85 -14.95
N LYS A 164 -20.62 15.65 -13.85
CA LYS A 164 -21.21 14.34 -13.55
C LYS A 164 -22.20 14.01 -14.65
N ILE A 165 -21.93 12.94 -15.36
CA ILE A 165 -22.75 12.47 -16.46
C ILE A 165 -24.02 11.84 -15.88
N LYS A 166 -25.16 12.37 -16.24
CA LYS A 166 -26.46 11.83 -15.82
C LYS A 166 -26.75 10.55 -16.61
N ILE A 167 -27.00 9.44 -15.88
CA ILE A 167 -27.30 8.15 -16.48
C ILE A 167 -28.69 7.66 -16.06
N ALA A 168 -29.30 6.86 -16.92
CA ALA A 168 -30.45 6.02 -16.58
C ALA A 168 -29.99 4.60 -16.33
N ILE A 169 -30.51 3.96 -15.28
CA ILE A 169 -30.23 2.56 -14.94
C ILE A 169 -31.40 1.72 -15.49
N ILE A 170 -31.07 0.76 -16.36
CA ILE A 170 -32.06 -0.18 -16.88
C ILE A 170 -32.18 -1.35 -15.90
N GLY A 171 -33.40 -1.55 -15.37
CA GLY A 171 -33.70 -2.55 -14.35
C GLY A 171 -33.70 -1.95 -12.93
N ALA A 172 -34.87 -1.91 -12.29
CA ALA A 172 -35.05 -1.47 -10.90
C ALA A 172 -34.88 -2.62 -9.90
N GLY A 173 -34.32 -3.75 -10.31
CA GLY A 173 -34.03 -4.89 -9.45
C GLY A 173 -32.96 -4.60 -8.42
N ARG A 174 -32.68 -5.58 -7.54
CA ARG A 174 -31.73 -5.49 -6.44
C ARG A 174 -30.35 -4.97 -6.87
N VAL A 175 -29.88 -5.38 -8.06
CA VAL A 175 -28.57 -4.97 -8.61
C VAL A 175 -28.60 -3.50 -9.07
N GLY A 176 -29.67 -3.07 -9.77
CA GLY A 176 -29.82 -1.70 -10.23
C GLY A 176 -29.93 -0.70 -9.07
N VAL A 177 -30.68 -1.03 -8.03
CA VAL A 177 -30.80 -0.22 -6.81
C VAL A 177 -29.46 -0.15 -6.08
N GLY A 178 -28.76 -1.28 -5.90
CA GLY A 178 -27.44 -1.31 -5.26
C GLY A 178 -26.41 -0.47 -6.05
N LEU A 179 -26.42 -0.53 -7.37
CA LEU A 179 -25.56 0.31 -8.21
C LEU A 179 -25.87 1.79 -8.03
N ALA A 180 -27.15 2.17 -7.97
CA ALA A 180 -27.55 3.55 -7.76
C ALA A 180 -27.09 4.07 -6.39
N GLU A 181 -27.25 3.29 -5.35
CA GLU A 181 -26.78 3.63 -3.99
C GLU A 181 -25.25 3.80 -3.96
N GLU A 182 -24.51 2.90 -4.59
CA GLU A 182 -23.06 2.99 -4.69
C GLU A 182 -22.61 4.25 -5.44
N LEU A 183 -23.26 4.58 -6.55
CA LEU A 183 -22.97 5.79 -7.33
C LEU A 183 -23.35 7.07 -6.60
N LEU A 184 -24.43 7.09 -5.82
CA LEU A 184 -24.85 8.24 -5.01
C LEU A 184 -23.95 8.46 -3.81
N ASN A 185 -23.51 7.37 -3.16
CA ASN A 185 -22.63 7.43 -2.00
C ASN A 185 -21.16 7.69 -2.39
N ASN A 186 -20.81 7.49 -3.65
CA ASN A 186 -19.46 7.74 -4.15
C ASN A 186 -19.39 9.15 -4.76
N GLU A 187 -18.95 10.13 -3.97
CA GLU A 187 -18.78 11.52 -4.42
C GLU A 187 -17.85 11.66 -5.65
N GLN A 188 -17.00 10.68 -5.89
CA GLN A 188 -16.04 10.64 -7.00
C GLN A 188 -16.58 9.92 -8.23
N ALA A 189 -17.80 9.41 -8.18
CA ALA A 189 -18.40 8.79 -9.35
C ALA A 189 -18.61 9.84 -10.44
N SER A 190 -18.13 9.53 -11.64
CA SER A 190 -18.34 10.38 -12.82
C SER A 190 -19.79 10.33 -13.32
N TYR A 191 -20.60 9.44 -12.75
CA TYR A 191 -21.98 9.17 -13.16
C TYR A 191 -22.93 9.44 -12.00
N VAL A 192 -24.09 10.07 -12.29
CA VAL A 192 -25.17 10.26 -11.33
C VAL A 192 -26.43 9.62 -11.89
N PRO A 193 -27.03 8.65 -11.20
CA PRO A 193 -28.29 8.05 -11.61
C PRO A 193 -29.40 9.09 -11.51
N ARG A 194 -30.17 9.23 -12.59
CA ARG A 194 -31.31 10.17 -12.69
C ARG A 194 -32.65 9.47 -12.66
N CYS A 195 -32.75 8.31 -13.28
CA CYS A 195 -33.96 7.52 -13.33
C CYS A 195 -33.64 6.04 -13.50
N PHE A 196 -34.61 5.22 -13.13
CA PHE A 196 -34.64 3.82 -13.49
C PHE A 196 -35.59 3.62 -14.68
N ILE A 197 -35.20 2.77 -15.59
CA ILE A 197 -36.05 2.29 -16.67
C ILE A 197 -36.30 0.82 -16.38
N ASP A 198 -37.51 0.50 -15.96
CA ASP A 198 -37.92 -0.88 -15.72
C ASP A 198 -38.74 -1.36 -16.92
N ILE A 199 -38.39 -2.51 -17.45
CA ILE A 199 -39.09 -3.15 -18.54
C ILE A 199 -39.89 -4.27 -17.90
N ASN A 200 -41.12 -3.93 -17.50
CA ASN A 200 -42.11 -4.92 -17.07
C ASN A 200 -42.75 -5.57 -18.27
#